data_260dbe45a1b2bacbf891285d67292889
#
_entry.id   260dbe45a1b2bacbf891285d67292889
#
_cell.length_a   1.000
_cell.length_b   1.000
_cell.length_c   1.000
_cell.angle_alpha   90.00
_cell.angle_beta   90.00
_cell.angle_gamma   90.00
#
_symmetry.space_group_name_H-M   'P 1'
#
loop_
_entity.id
_entity.type
_entity.pdbx_description
1 polymer ?
#
loop_
_entity_poly.entity_id
_entity_poly.type
_entity_poly.pdbx_seq_one_letter_code
_entity_poly.pdbx_strand_id
1 'polypeptide(L)'
;ERQRNLWRIDSRGGQNYLLILSSEKPDLSRMAVQFAPPGETWQTKDYTPLLDRICQGSRWQFCLCANPTYSVPAGPGQRGRVCAHSTPQNQIEWLKRQSEKYGFILSEEEFGITKSVWYRFKKGSSGKNVTFLAVTYEGILEVSNPEIFRQMLCSGIGRGKAYGTGLMTVVQVRK
;
A
#
# COMPACT_ATOMS: atom_id res chain seq x y z
N GLU A 1 -14.05 -10.57 -12.49
CA GLU A 1 -12.67 -10.33 -12.05
C GLU A 1 -12.58 -10.49 -10.54
N ARG A 2 -11.69 -11.35 -10.04
CA ARG A 2 -11.59 -11.62 -8.59
C ARG A 2 -11.03 -10.38 -7.89
N GLN A 3 -11.89 -9.61 -7.26
CA GLN A 3 -11.51 -8.42 -6.51
C GLN A 3 -10.63 -8.83 -5.32
N ARG A 4 -9.49 -8.17 -5.17
CA ARG A 4 -8.49 -8.50 -4.16
C ARG A 4 -8.63 -7.55 -2.98
N ASN A 5 -8.80 -8.07 -1.78
CA ASN A 5 -8.70 -7.27 -0.58
C ASN A 5 -7.27 -6.74 -0.43
N LEU A 6 -7.14 -5.46 -0.09
CA LEU A 6 -5.88 -4.85 0.30
C LEU A 6 -5.77 -4.87 1.82
N TRP A 7 -4.55 -5.01 2.32
CA TRP A 7 -4.32 -4.98 3.75
C TRP A 7 -2.92 -4.45 4.09
N ARG A 8 -2.79 -3.95 5.31
CA ARG A 8 -1.53 -3.49 5.89
C ARG A 8 -1.58 -3.61 7.41
N ILE A 9 -0.43 -3.85 8.04
CA ILE A 9 -0.28 -3.79 9.49
C ILE A 9 0.43 -2.48 9.83
N ASP A 10 -0.21 -1.67 10.67
CA ASP A 10 0.35 -0.45 11.24
C ASP A 10 0.60 -0.66 12.73
N SER A 11 1.75 -0.18 13.23
CA SER A 11 2.08 -0.22 14.67
C SER A 11 1.98 1.19 15.24
N ARG A 12 1.17 1.37 16.28
CA ARG A 12 1.00 2.66 16.98
C ARG A 12 0.93 2.42 18.49
N GLY A 13 1.74 3.14 19.25
CA GLY A 13 1.70 3.04 20.71
C GLY A 13 1.98 1.63 21.27
N GLY A 14 2.79 0.83 20.56
CA GLY A 14 3.07 -0.57 20.95
C GLY A 14 1.99 -1.58 20.55
N GLN A 15 0.89 -1.13 19.94
CA GLN A 15 -0.17 -1.99 19.42
C GLN A 15 -0.09 -2.14 17.90
N ASN A 16 -0.49 -3.30 17.37
CA ASN A 16 -0.57 -3.57 15.95
C ASN A 16 -2.02 -3.52 15.48
N TYR A 17 -2.26 -2.76 14.42
CA TYR A 17 -3.57 -2.61 13.79
C TYR A 17 -3.54 -3.23 12.40
N LEU A 18 -4.41 -4.20 12.15
CA LEU A 18 -4.63 -4.75 10.82
C LEU A 18 -5.68 -3.90 10.10
N LEU A 19 -5.25 -3.18 9.09
CA LEU A 19 -6.13 -2.44 8.18
C LEU A 19 -6.49 -3.32 7.00
N ILE A 20 -7.78 -3.41 6.67
CA ILE A 20 -8.28 -4.15 5.51
C ILE A 20 -9.20 -3.24 4.71
N LEU A 21 -8.98 -3.18 3.40
CA LEU A 21 -9.91 -2.60 2.44
C LEU A 21 -10.52 -3.71 1.60
N SER A 22 -11.84 -3.82 1.62
CA SER A 22 -12.61 -4.84 0.90
C SER A 22 -13.79 -4.22 0.19
N SER A 23 -14.29 -4.88 -0.87
CA SER A 23 -15.48 -4.45 -1.62
C SER A 23 -16.78 -4.61 -0.85
N GLU A 24 -16.80 -5.56 0.09
CA GLU A 24 -17.94 -5.86 0.93
C GLU A 24 -17.56 -5.74 2.39
N LYS A 25 -18.54 -5.51 3.25
CA LYS A 25 -18.32 -5.48 4.70
C LYS A 25 -17.88 -6.89 5.16
N PRO A 26 -16.63 -7.07 5.63
CA PRO A 26 -16.14 -8.38 6.03
C PRO A 26 -16.72 -8.75 7.41
N ASP A 27 -16.93 -10.05 7.64
CA ASP A 27 -17.06 -10.60 8.99
C ASP A 27 -15.67 -11.02 9.49
N LEU A 28 -15.15 -10.29 10.45
CA LEU A 28 -13.83 -10.54 11.04
C LEU A 28 -13.93 -11.16 12.44
N SER A 29 -15.11 -11.63 12.86
CA SER A 29 -15.35 -12.17 14.20
C SER A 29 -14.38 -13.31 14.55
N ARG A 30 -14.14 -14.24 13.64
CA ARG A 30 -13.19 -15.36 13.85
C ARG A 30 -11.75 -14.88 13.99
N MET A 31 -11.35 -13.88 13.20
CA MET A 31 -10.01 -13.30 13.29
C MET A 31 -9.84 -12.53 14.60
N ALA A 32 -10.84 -11.79 15.04
CA ALA A 32 -10.81 -11.08 16.31
C ALA A 32 -10.62 -12.05 17.48
N VAL A 33 -11.38 -13.15 17.53
CA VAL A 33 -11.23 -14.19 18.57
C VAL A 33 -9.82 -14.80 18.57
N GLN A 34 -9.19 -14.95 17.42
CA GLN A 34 -7.89 -15.62 17.31
C GLN A 34 -6.70 -14.68 17.56
N PHE A 35 -6.80 -13.40 17.19
CA PHE A 35 -5.64 -12.49 17.11
C PHE A 35 -5.81 -11.19 17.89
N ALA A 36 -7.02 -10.78 18.24
CA ALA A 36 -7.21 -9.55 19.01
C ALA A 36 -6.95 -9.79 20.51
N PRO A 37 -6.46 -8.79 21.24
CA PRO A 37 -6.39 -8.82 22.68
C PRO A 37 -7.77 -9.08 23.32
N PRO A 38 -7.85 -9.70 24.50
CA PRO A 38 -9.11 -9.92 25.19
C PRO A 38 -9.90 -8.61 25.38
N GLY A 39 -11.18 -8.62 24.95
CA GLY A 39 -12.06 -7.45 25.03
C GLY A 39 -11.95 -6.47 23.87
N GLU A 40 -11.00 -6.64 22.96
CA GLU A 40 -10.91 -5.85 21.73
C GLU A 40 -11.72 -6.49 20.59
N THR A 41 -12.28 -5.64 19.73
CA THR A 41 -13.09 -6.04 18.59
C THR A 41 -12.66 -5.27 17.35
N TRP A 42 -13.18 -5.68 16.21
CA TRP A 42 -12.95 -5.03 14.92
C TRP A 42 -14.04 -3.96 14.65
N GLN A 43 -13.67 -2.97 13.85
CA GLN A 43 -14.55 -1.90 13.42
C GLN A 43 -14.56 -1.83 11.89
N THR A 44 -15.68 -1.44 11.32
CA THR A 44 -15.79 -1.15 9.89
C THR A 44 -16.27 0.26 9.67
N LYS A 45 -15.85 0.85 8.56
CA LYS A 45 -16.27 2.15 8.10
C LYS A 45 -16.51 2.12 6.60
N ASP A 46 -17.59 2.75 6.16
CA ASP A 46 -17.82 2.97 4.73
C ASP A 46 -16.72 3.89 4.18
N TYR A 47 -16.13 3.46 3.07
CA TYR A 47 -15.02 4.16 2.41
C TYR A 47 -15.51 5.24 1.43
N THR A 48 -16.76 5.14 0.95
CA THR A 48 -17.39 6.05 -0.02
C THR A 48 -17.30 7.52 0.41
N PRO A 49 -17.61 7.91 1.66
CA PRO A 49 -17.53 9.32 2.07
C PRO A 49 -16.12 9.91 2.04
N LEU A 50 -15.07 9.08 2.12
CA LEU A 50 -13.70 9.53 1.93
C LEU A 50 -13.42 9.74 0.43
N LEU A 51 -13.82 8.81 -0.42
CA LEU A 51 -13.64 8.89 -1.86
C LEU A 51 -14.34 10.10 -2.45
N ASP A 52 -15.55 10.43 -1.99
CA ASP A 52 -16.35 11.57 -2.46
C ASP A 52 -15.68 12.92 -2.17
N ARG A 53 -14.84 13.02 -1.14
CA ARG A 53 -14.10 14.24 -0.81
C ARG A 53 -12.83 14.45 -1.66
N ILE A 54 -12.43 13.45 -2.44
CA ILE A 54 -11.26 13.55 -3.30
C ILE A 54 -11.62 14.39 -4.52
N CYS A 55 -11.01 15.56 -4.64
CA CYS A 55 -11.15 16.45 -5.79
C CYS A 55 -9.78 16.90 -6.29
N GLN A 56 -9.72 17.41 -7.51
CA GLN A 56 -8.51 17.94 -8.11
C GLN A 56 -7.94 19.08 -7.26
N GLY A 57 -6.63 19.10 -7.06
CA GLY A 57 -5.93 20.05 -6.21
C GLY A 57 -6.09 19.82 -4.71
N SER A 58 -6.87 18.81 -4.28
CA SER A 58 -6.98 18.50 -2.85
C SER A 58 -5.69 17.87 -2.32
N ARG A 59 -5.28 18.27 -1.10
CA ARG A 59 -4.05 17.81 -0.45
C ARG A 59 -4.38 16.81 0.66
N TRP A 60 -3.59 15.74 0.70
CA TRP A 60 -3.79 14.62 1.62
C TRP A 60 -2.48 14.17 2.22
N GLN A 61 -2.47 14.02 3.53
CA GLN A 61 -1.41 13.26 4.19
C GLN A 61 -1.60 11.79 3.86
N PHE A 62 -0.55 11.09 3.45
CA PHE A 62 -0.61 9.69 3.06
C PHE A 62 0.38 8.82 3.83
N CYS A 63 0.04 7.54 3.94
CA CYS A 63 0.95 6.47 4.32
C CYS A 63 0.77 5.29 3.35
N LEU A 64 1.86 4.84 2.74
CA LEU A 64 1.90 3.74 1.77
C LEU A 64 3.04 2.79 2.11
N CYS A 65 2.74 1.51 2.35
CA CYS A 65 3.73 0.46 2.32
C CYS A 65 3.71 -0.22 0.94
N ALA A 66 4.81 -0.17 0.19
CA ALA A 66 4.90 -0.72 -1.15
C ALA A 66 6.15 -1.58 -1.36
N ASN A 67 6.13 -2.39 -2.42
CA ASN A 67 7.30 -3.14 -2.89
C ASN A 67 7.79 -2.50 -4.20
N PRO A 68 8.73 -1.54 -4.15
CA PRO A 68 9.25 -0.88 -5.33
C PRO A 68 10.12 -1.83 -6.14
N THR A 69 9.67 -2.15 -7.36
CA THR A 69 10.33 -3.12 -8.22
C THR A 69 10.50 -2.61 -9.65
N TYR A 70 11.49 -3.16 -10.33
CA TYR A 70 11.70 -3.02 -11.77
C TYR A 70 11.86 -4.38 -12.43
N SER A 71 11.65 -4.42 -13.74
CA SER A 71 11.81 -5.64 -14.53
C SER A 71 13.09 -5.55 -15.35
N VAL A 72 13.93 -6.58 -15.24
CA VAL A 72 15.10 -6.77 -16.10
C VAL A 72 14.65 -7.68 -17.23
N PRO A 73 14.70 -7.24 -18.49
CA PRO A 73 14.38 -8.10 -19.62
C PRO A 73 15.31 -9.32 -19.65
N ALA A 74 14.79 -10.48 -19.99
CA ALA A 74 15.56 -11.63 -20.43
C ALA A 74 15.58 -11.66 -21.95
N GLY A 75 16.40 -12.50 -22.56
CA GLY A 75 16.48 -12.63 -24.02
C GLY A 75 15.12 -13.00 -24.66
N PRO A 76 15.03 -13.00 -26.02
CA PRO A 76 13.81 -13.29 -26.73
C PRO A 76 13.17 -14.60 -26.28
N GLY A 77 11.85 -14.57 -25.99
CA GLY A 77 11.09 -15.73 -25.54
C GLY A 77 11.27 -16.10 -24.05
N GLN A 78 12.10 -15.40 -23.30
CA GLN A 78 12.34 -15.67 -21.89
C GLN A 78 11.59 -14.67 -20.98
N ARG A 79 11.11 -15.17 -19.82
CA ARG A 79 10.45 -14.32 -18.83
C ARG A 79 11.50 -13.48 -18.10
N GLY A 80 11.38 -12.15 -18.13
CA GLY A 80 12.23 -11.23 -17.43
C GLY A 80 12.23 -11.43 -15.91
N ARG A 81 13.31 -11.02 -15.26
CA ARG A 81 13.48 -11.06 -13.80
C ARG A 81 12.94 -9.78 -13.16
N VAL A 82 12.22 -9.93 -12.04
CA VAL A 82 11.77 -8.81 -11.21
C VAL A 82 12.77 -8.60 -10.08
N CYS A 83 13.28 -7.38 -9.96
CA CYS A 83 14.23 -6.96 -8.94
C CYS A 83 13.63 -5.84 -8.09
N ALA A 84 14.02 -5.78 -6.82
CA ALA A 84 13.64 -4.67 -5.95
C ALA A 84 14.62 -3.49 -6.12
N HIS A 85 14.09 -2.26 -6.00
CA HIS A 85 14.90 -1.07 -5.84
C HIS A 85 15.46 -1.03 -4.42
N SER A 86 16.76 -1.33 -4.27
CA SER A 86 17.42 -1.47 -2.96
C SER A 86 17.91 -0.14 -2.37
N THR A 87 18.12 0.90 -3.18
CA THR A 87 18.62 2.20 -2.73
C THR A 87 17.46 3.18 -2.47
N PRO A 88 17.55 4.04 -1.44
CA PRO A 88 16.53 5.05 -1.16
C PRO A 88 16.20 5.94 -2.36
N GLN A 89 17.23 6.35 -3.10
CA GLN A 89 17.06 7.17 -4.30
C GLN A 89 16.13 6.50 -5.33
N ASN A 90 16.41 5.25 -5.68
CA ASN A 90 15.60 4.51 -6.65
C ASN A 90 14.19 4.21 -6.13
N GLN A 91 14.03 4.08 -4.81
CA GLN A 91 12.72 3.90 -4.18
C GLN A 91 11.87 5.17 -4.29
N ILE A 92 12.46 6.36 -4.05
CA ILE A 92 11.81 7.67 -4.23
C ILE A 92 11.40 7.86 -5.69
N GLU A 93 12.32 7.64 -6.63
CA GLU A 93 12.05 7.74 -8.07
C GLU A 93 10.97 6.76 -8.54
N TRP A 94 10.91 5.56 -7.93
CA TRP A 94 9.83 4.63 -8.21
C TRP A 94 8.47 5.19 -7.80
N LEU A 95 8.35 5.80 -6.61
CA LEU A 95 7.07 6.37 -6.15
C LEU A 95 6.67 7.60 -6.98
N LYS A 96 7.62 8.46 -7.41
CA LYS A 96 7.35 9.57 -8.32
C LYS A 96 6.77 9.09 -9.65
N ARG A 97 7.34 8.05 -10.27
CA ARG A 97 6.76 7.44 -11.48
C ARG A 97 5.38 6.83 -11.26
N GLN A 98 5.13 6.28 -10.06
CA GLN A 98 3.79 5.78 -9.72
C GLN A 98 2.81 6.95 -9.56
N SER A 99 3.22 8.09 -8.98
CA SER A 99 2.34 9.22 -8.76
C SER A 99 1.77 9.77 -10.07
N GLU A 100 2.60 9.93 -11.09
CA GLU A 100 2.16 10.33 -12.44
C GLU A 100 1.11 9.39 -13.02
N LYS A 101 1.33 8.08 -12.86
CA LYS A 101 0.42 7.04 -13.36
C LYS A 101 -0.92 7.01 -12.61
N TYR A 102 -0.93 7.35 -11.33
CA TYR A 102 -2.06 7.15 -10.43
C TYR A 102 -2.75 8.46 -10.01
N GLY A 103 -2.50 9.56 -10.73
CA GLY A 103 -3.25 10.80 -10.61
C GLY A 103 -2.98 11.59 -9.35
N PHE A 104 -1.74 11.60 -8.85
CA PHE A 104 -1.31 12.47 -7.76
C PHE A 104 0.10 13.01 -8.00
N ILE A 105 0.42 14.10 -7.33
CA ILE A 105 1.69 14.81 -7.41
C ILE A 105 2.37 14.74 -6.04
N LEU A 106 3.68 14.61 -6.04
CA LEU A 106 4.54 14.61 -4.86
C LEU A 106 5.57 15.73 -4.96
N SER A 107 5.66 16.56 -3.93
CA SER A 107 6.77 17.49 -3.73
C SER A 107 7.90 16.80 -2.99
N GLU A 108 9.14 16.97 -3.44
CA GLU A 108 10.31 16.30 -2.84
C GLU A 108 10.50 16.62 -1.34
N GLU A 109 10.10 17.81 -0.94
CA GLU A 109 10.24 18.29 0.44
C GLU A 109 9.10 17.78 1.37
N GLU A 110 8.03 17.25 0.79
CA GLU A 110 6.81 16.92 1.53
C GLU A 110 6.57 15.42 1.71
N PHE A 111 7.44 14.56 1.22
CA PHE A 111 7.35 13.12 1.45
C PHE A 111 8.72 12.47 1.61
N GLY A 112 8.73 11.29 2.22
CA GLY A 112 9.95 10.53 2.42
C GLY A 112 9.72 9.07 2.72
N ILE A 113 10.83 8.34 2.86
CA ILE A 113 10.85 6.96 3.29
C ILE A 113 11.02 6.94 4.81
N THR A 114 10.05 6.36 5.52
CA THR A 114 10.11 6.21 6.99
C THR A 114 10.59 4.83 7.41
N LYS A 115 10.44 3.82 6.53
CA LYS A 115 10.88 2.44 6.81
C LYS A 115 11.22 1.70 5.52
N SER A 116 12.27 0.88 5.57
CA SER A 116 12.66 0.00 4.45
C SER A 116 13.14 -1.33 5.03
N VAL A 117 12.42 -2.43 4.80
CA VAL A 117 12.66 -3.73 5.43
C VAL A 117 12.58 -4.85 4.42
N TRP A 118 13.58 -5.74 4.44
CA TRP A 118 13.55 -7.00 3.72
C TRP A 118 12.83 -8.07 4.52
N TYR A 119 11.79 -8.65 3.91
CA TYR A 119 11.12 -9.82 4.43
C TYR A 119 11.57 -11.08 3.70
N ARG A 120 11.84 -12.14 4.48
CA ARG A 120 12.18 -13.46 3.96
C ARG A 120 11.41 -14.52 4.74
N PHE A 121 10.62 -15.32 4.07
CA PHE A 121 9.86 -16.41 4.67
C PHE A 121 9.58 -17.54 3.67
N LYS A 122 9.19 -18.71 4.19
CA LYS A 122 8.75 -19.85 3.38
C LYS A 122 7.24 -19.79 3.16
N LYS A 123 6.80 -19.97 1.91
CA LYS A 123 5.38 -20.00 1.57
C LYS A 123 4.82 -21.41 1.68
N GLY A 124 3.93 -21.62 2.67
CA GLY A 124 3.20 -22.89 2.87
C GLY A 124 4.12 -24.10 3.00
N SER A 125 3.54 -25.29 2.88
CA SER A 125 4.23 -26.58 2.94
C SER A 125 5.19 -26.83 1.76
N SER A 126 5.02 -26.12 0.63
CA SER A 126 5.87 -26.26 -0.58
C SER A 126 7.29 -25.72 -0.42
N GLY A 127 7.59 -25.05 0.68
CA GLY A 127 8.95 -24.61 1.04
C GLY A 127 9.56 -23.53 0.14
N LYS A 128 8.83 -22.95 -0.82
CA LYS A 128 9.36 -21.87 -1.66
C LYS A 128 9.67 -20.63 -0.84
N ASN A 129 10.92 -20.17 -0.88
CA ASN A 129 11.34 -18.93 -0.24
C ASN A 129 10.72 -17.72 -0.97
N VAL A 130 10.07 -16.87 -0.21
CA VAL A 130 9.62 -15.54 -0.66
C VAL A 130 10.56 -14.52 -0.04
N THR A 131 11.12 -13.67 -0.88
CA THR A 131 11.92 -12.52 -0.45
C THR A 131 11.38 -11.29 -1.16
N PHE A 132 11.04 -10.26 -0.40
CA PHE A 132 10.60 -8.98 -0.96
C PHE A 132 10.99 -7.81 -0.05
N LEU A 133 11.10 -6.63 -0.64
CA LEU A 133 11.38 -5.39 0.05
C LEU A 133 10.06 -4.65 0.30
N ALA A 134 9.77 -4.30 1.54
CA ALA A 134 8.68 -3.42 1.90
C ALA A 134 9.24 -2.05 2.30
N VAL A 135 8.79 -1.01 1.60
CA VAL A 135 9.19 0.37 1.82
C VAL A 135 7.94 1.16 2.22
N THR A 136 8.02 1.84 3.37
CA THR A 136 6.96 2.74 3.84
C THR A 136 7.31 4.16 3.46
N TYR A 137 6.37 4.80 2.77
CA TYR A 137 6.42 6.20 2.37
C TYR A 137 5.35 6.96 3.13
N GLU A 138 5.70 8.13 3.65
CA GLU A 138 4.79 9.02 4.32
C GLU A 138 5.02 10.45 3.86
N GLY A 139 3.97 11.27 3.90
CA GLY A 139 4.07 12.67 3.51
C GLY A 139 2.76 13.25 3.03
N ILE A 140 2.84 14.30 2.22
CA ILE A 140 1.70 14.99 1.64
C ILE A 140 1.72 14.80 0.13
N LEU A 141 0.56 14.53 -0.44
CA LEU A 141 0.31 14.47 -1.88
C LEU A 141 -0.78 15.46 -2.27
N GLU A 142 -0.77 15.86 -3.55
CA GLU A 142 -1.85 16.62 -4.17
C GLU A 142 -2.50 15.79 -5.27
N VAL A 143 -3.82 15.79 -5.33
CA VAL A 143 -4.57 15.03 -6.35
C VAL A 143 -4.58 15.79 -7.68
N SER A 144 -4.02 15.18 -8.72
CA SER A 144 -4.03 15.73 -10.10
C SER A 144 -5.17 15.15 -10.94
N ASN A 145 -5.55 13.89 -10.72
CA ASN A 145 -6.69 13.25 -11.37
C ASN A 145 -7.50 12.44 -10.35
N PRO A 146 -8.68 12.96 -9.92
CA PRO A 146 -9.48 12.32 -8.88
C PRO A 146 -9.98 10.92 -9.23
N GLU A 147 -10.36 10.67 -10.47
CA GLU A 147 -10.90 9.36 -10.90
C GLU A 147 -9.84 8.27 -10.81
N ILE A 148 -8.66 8.53 -11.41
CA ILE A 148 -7.54 7.59 -11.40
C ILE A 148 -7.05 7.38 -9.95
N PHE A 149 -7.02 8.45 -9.14
CA PHE A 149 -6.58 8.36 -7.75
C PHE A 149 -7.54 7.53 -6.89
N ARG A 150 -8.87 7.70 -7.03
CA ARG A 150 -9.89 6.89 -6.35
C ARG A 150 -9.76 5.40 -6.73
N GLN A 151 -9.61 5.10 -8.02
CA GLN A 151 -9.39 3.73 -8.50
C GLN A 151 -8.13 3.12 -7.90
N MET A 152 -7.05 3.89 -7.82
CA MET A 152 -5.80 3.46 -7.21
C MET A 152 -5.96 3.18 -5.72
N LEU A 153 -6.66 4.00 -4.96
CA LEU A 153 -6.93 3.76 -3.55
C LEU A 153 -7.67 2.43 -3.32
N CYS A 154 -8.60 2.07 -4.22
CA CYS A 154 -9.34 0.81 -4.15
C CYS A 154 -8.55 -0.40 -4.67
N SER A 155 -7.71 -0.22 -5.69
CA SER A 155 -6.97 -1.32 -6.34
C SER A 155 -5.57 -1.53 -5.79
N GLY A 156 -5.01 -0.52 -5.13
CA GLY A 156 -3.67 -0.50 -4.55
C GLY A 156 -2.54 -0.35 -5.57
N ILE A 157 -1.37 0.02 -5.07
CA ILE A 157 -0.15 0.33 -5.84
C ILE A 157 0.85 -0.83 -5.83
N GLY A 158 1.44 -1.10 -6.97
CA GLY A 158 2.62 -1.95 -7.09
C GLY A 158 2.37 -3.44 -6.94
N ARG A 159 3.45 -4.17 -6.66
CA ARG A 159 3.45 -5.64 -6.48
C ARG A 159 3.47 -6.02 -5.01
N GLY A 160 3.15 -7.28 -4.72
CA GLY A 160 3.23 -7.81 -3.35
C GLY A 160 1.98 -7.57 -2.50
N LYS A 161 0.84 -7.20 -3.09
CA LYS A 161 -0.42 -6.93 -2.38
C LYS A 161 -0.86 -8.08 -1.45
N ALA A 162 -0.56 -9.32 -1.82
CA ALA A 162 -0.82 -10.49 -0.98
C ALA A 162 0.03 -10.53 0.31
N TYR A 163 1.05 -9.68 0.42
CA TYR A 163 1.98 -9.61 1.55
C TYR A 163 1.87 -8.30 2.32
N GLY A 164 0.72 -7.64 2.26
CA GLY A 164 0.47 -6.41 3.02
C GLY A 164 1.09 -5.14 2.45
N THR A 165 1.41 -5.15 1.15
CA THR A 165 1.89 -3.95 0.44
C THR A 165 0.84 -3.44 -0.53
N GLY A 166 0.92 -2.16 -0.91
CA GLY A 166 0.08 -1.53 -1.93
C GLY A 166 -1.15 -0.81 -1.40
N LEU A 167 -1.54 -0.98 -0.14
CA LEU A 167 -2.62 -0.20 0.48
C LEU A 167 -2.08 1.19 0.86
N MET A 168 -2.60 2.24 0.21
CA MET A 168 -2.40 3.63 0.60
C MET A 168 -3.56 4.08 1.49
N THR A 169 -3.26 4.69 2.62
CA THR A 169 -4.24 5.39 3.46
C THR A 169 -4.01 6.88 3.36
N VAL A 170 -5.10 7.67 3.38
CA VAL A 170 -5.04 9.12 3.24
C VAL A 170 -5.90 9.82 4.30
N VAL A 171 -5.43 10.98 4.77
CA VAL A 171 -6.16 11.88 5.66
C VAL A 171 -6.11 13.28 5.05
N GLN A 172 -7.25 13.94 4.92
CA GLN A 172 -7.31 15.27 4.34
C GLN A 172 -6.53 16.27 5.21
N VAL A 173 -5.63 17.03 4.58
CA VAL A 173 -4.96 18.15 5.23
C VAL A 173 -5.98 19.27 5.42
N ARG A 174 -6.23 19.64 6.68
CA ARG A 174 -7.06 20.82 6.98
C ARG A 174 -6.23 22.07 6.70
N LYS A 175 -6.83 23.01 5.99
CA LYS A 175 -6.27 24.36 5.84
C LYS A 175 -6.26 25.07 7.16
#